data_8227243571cb29f0f92932583d58b685
#
_entry.id   8227243571cb29f0f92932583d58b685
#
_cell.length_a   1.000
_cell.length_b   1.000
_cell.length_c   1.000
_cell.angle_alpha   90.00
_cell.angle_beta   90.00
_cell.angle_gamma   90.00
#
_symmetry.space_group_name_H-M   'P 1'
#
loop_
_entity.id
_entity.type
_entity.pdbx_description
1 polymer ?
#
loop_
_entity_poly.entity_id
_entity_poly.type
_entity_poly.pdbx_seq_one_letter_code
_entity_poly.pdbx_strand_id
1 'polypeptide(L)'
;VIRWALVVLLTIAIGACTDGRYRMRQDRAPVVTVEAHQVADAIPRAEAIRAAGNKSPYTVGGETYSVMSSAVGYAETGRASWYGEKFHGELTSNGEVFDMYKASAAHKSLPIPTFLKVTNLDNGRSMVVRVNDRGPFHSDRIIDLSYGAAVKLGFDQAGTARVHLEALAIEGTEDLRASIEGDYRYLQVGAFSARESAELRRAELQSRTSFPVFISPARLADKIVYRVRIGPVEESEELVVLERRLVQAGFEEYSRIREGVAL
;
A
#
# COMPACT_ATOMS: atom_id res chain seq x y z
N VAL A 1 -6.89 -32.98 64.95
CA VAL A 1 -7.77 -31.96 64.35
C VAL A 1 -7.04 -31.35 63.16
N ILE A 2 -7.27 -31.89 61.95
CA ILE A 2 -6.64 -31.44 60.70
C ILE A 2 -7.57 -30.44 60.06
N ARG A 3 -7.12 -29.16 59.93
CA ARG A 3 -7.82 -28.09 59.21
C ARG A 3 -7.41 -28.15 57.75
N TRP A 4 -8.32 -28.54 56.87
CA TRP A 4 -8.18 -28.45 55.42
C TRP A 4 -8.40 -27.00 54.99
N ALA A 5 -7.35 -26.34 54.45
CA ALA A 5 -7.47 -25.05 53.82
C ALA A 5 -7.80 -25.29 52.35
N LEU A 6 -9.00 -24.94 51.91
CA LEU A 6 -9.46 -24.92 50.53
C LEU A 6 -8.81 -23.72 49.86
N VAL A 7 -7.84 -23.94 48.95
CA VAL A 7 -7.30 -22.95 48.06
C VAL A 7 -8.22 -22.90 46.85
N VAL A 8 -9.06 -21.90 46.76
CA VAL A 8 -9.85 -21.61 45.54
C VAL A 8 -8.94 -20.88 44.57
N LEU A 9 -8.48 -21.60 43.54
CA LEU A 9 -7.72 -21.03 42.43
C LEU A 9 -8.71 -20.31 41.50
N LEU A 10 -8.80 -18.98 41.64
CA LEU A 10 -9.57 -18.12 40.75
C LEU A 10 -8.77 -17.93 39.45
N THR A 11 -9.01 -18.76 38.43
CA THR A 11 -8.49 -18.56 37.07
C THR A 11 -9.22 -17.39 36.41
N ILE A 12 -8.60 -16.21 36.47
CA ILE A 12 -9.02 -15.07 35.67
C ILE A 12 -8.69 -15.40 34.22
N ALA A 13 -9.68 -15.84 33.46
CA ALA A 13 -9.61 -15.90 32.01
C ALA A 13 -9.52 -14.44 31.49
N ILE A 14 -8.30 -13.99 31.23
CA ILE A 14 -8.06 -12.75 30.47
C ILE A 14 -8.49 -13.08 29.05
N GLY A 15 -9.75 -12.78 28.73
CA GLY A 15 -10.22 -12.73 27.36
C GLY A 15 -9.46 -11.61 26.66
N ALA A 16 -8.40 -11.94 25.95
CA ALA A 16 -7.78 -11.04 25.00
C ALA A 16 -8.84 -10.77 23.92
N CYS A 17 -9.60 -9.70 24.08
CA CYS A 17 -10.31 -9.08 22.98
C CYS A 17 -9.23 -8.62 21.99
N THR A 18 -8.93 -9.43 20.98
CA THR A 18 -8.32 -8.91 19.78
C THR A 18 -9.38 -8.06 19.12
N ASP A 19 -9.38 -6.76 19.44
CA ASP A 19 -10.10 -5.76 18.65
C ASP A 19 -9.52 -5.83 17.23
N GLY A 20 -10.17 -6.62 16.40
CA GLY A 20 -9.84 -6.66 14.99
C GLY A 20 -10.05 -5.25 14.42
N ARG A 21 -9.14 -4.77 13.56
CA ARG A 21 -9.22 -3.47 12.86
C ARG A 21 -10.62 -3.19 12.29
N TYR A 22 -11.38 -4.22 12.00
CA TYR A 22 -12.70 -4.12 11.38
C TYR A 22 -13.82 -4.47 12.36
N ARG A 23 -14.92 -3.70 12.29
CA ARG A 23 -16.13 -3.91 13.11
C ARG A 23 -16.85 -5.22 12.80
N MET A 24 -16.68 -5.74 11.57
CA MET A 24 -17.35 -6.93 11.08
C MET A 24 -16.36 -8.07 10.84
N ARG A 25 -16.73 -9.30 11.21
CA ARG A 25 -15.90 -10.50 10.99
C ARG A 25 -15.87 -10.92 9.52
N GLN A 26 -17.04 -10.91 8.86
CA GLN A 26 -17.20 -11.27 7.45
C GLN A 26 -17.68 -10.08 6.64
N ASP A 27 -17.25 -10.00 5.39
CA ASP A 27 -17.73 -8.99 4.46
C ASP A 27 -19.06 -9.38 3.87
N ARG A 28 -19.85 -8.38 3.45
CA ARG A 28 -21.17 -8.57 2.87
C ARG A 28 -21.58 -7.41 1.97
N ALA A 29 -22.63 -7.63 1.17
CA ALA A 29 -23.30 -6.58 0.44
C ALA A 29 -23.99 -5.59 1.40
N PRO A 30 -24.07 -4.31 1.04
CA PRO A 30 -24.76 -3.31 1.84
C PRO A 30 -26.28 -3.54 1.85
N VAL A 31 -26.92 -3.02 2.91
CA VAL A 31 -28.39 -2.97 2.97
C VAL A 31 -28.96 -2.02 1.92
N VAL A 32 -28.28 -0.89 1.68
CA VAL A 32 -28.64 0.06 0.63
C VAL A 32 -27.91 -0.33 -0.65
N THR A 33 -28.66 -0.81 -1.63
CA THR A 33 -28.13 -1.21 -2.94
C THR A 33 -28.06 -0.03 -3.91
N VAL A 34 -27.27 -0.18 -4.95
CA VAL A 34 -27.19 0.76 -6.08
C VAL A 34 -27.52 0.04 -7.38
N GLU A 35 -28.05 0.79 -8.33
CA GLU A 35 -28.27 0.30 -9.68
C GLU A 35 -27.04 0.54 -10.56
N ALA A 36 -26.81 -0.34 -11.55
CA ALA A 36 -25.64 -0.28 -12.43
C ALA A 36 -25.47 1.09 -13.12
N HIS A 37 -26.56 1.77 -13.48
CA HIS A 37 -26.53 3.09 -14.13
C HIS A 37 -26.13 4.23 -13.19
N GLN A 38 -26.23 4.04 -11.89
CA GLN A 38 -25.84 5.02 -10.86
C GLN A 38 -24.33 5.00 -10.57
N VAL A 39 -23.66 3.92 -10.95
CA VAL A 39 -22.22 3.78 -10.71
C VAL A 39 -21.46 4.39 -11.89
N ALA A 40 -20.83 5.55 -11.65
CA ALA A 40 -19.97 6.18 -12.65
C ALA A 40 -18.65 5.43 -12.79
N ASP A 41 -18.08 5.43 -14.00
CA ASP A 41 -16.71 4.99 -14.22
C ASP A 41 -15.71 5.91 -13.50
N ALA A 42 -14.57 5.36 -13.13
CA ALA A 42 -13.45 6.20 -12.73
C ALA A 42 -12.97 7.02 -13.94
N ILE A 43 -12.72 8.31 -13.72
CA ILE A 43 -12.23 9.21 -14.77
C ILE A 43 -10.69 9.11 -14.80
N PRO A 44 -10.10 8.54 -15.86
CA PRO A 44 -8.66 8.46 -16.00
C PRO A 44 -8.02 9.84 -16.01
N ARG A 45 -6.96 10.00 -15.22
CA ARG A 45 -6.16 11.22 -15.16
C ARG A 45 -4.75 10.89 -14.68
N ALA A 46 -3.79 11.71 -15.06
CA ALA A 46 -2.45 11.61 -14.53
C ALA A 46 -2.45 11.88 -13.02
N GLU A 47 -1.97 10.91 -12.24
CA GLU A 47 -1.84 11.02 -10.80
C GLU A 47 -0.44 10.59 -10.36
N ALA A 48 0.12 11.31 -9.39
CA ALA A 48 1.41 10.99 -8.82
C ALA A 48 1.36 9.67 -8.04
N ILE A 49 2.29 8.77 -8.33
CA ILE A 49 2.51 7.55 -7.54
C ILE A 49 3.20 7.96 -6.23
N ARG A 50 2.51 7.75 -5.11
CA ARG A 50 3.03 8.07 -3.77
C ARG A 50 3.64 6.83 -3.12
N ALA A 51 4.46 7.02 -2.07
CA ALA A 51 5.01 5.90 -1.30
C ALA A 51 3.91 5.07 -0.60
N ALA A 52 2.82 5.72 -0.15
CA ALA A 52 1.69 5.04 0.46
C ALA A 52 1.05 4.04 -0.52
N GLY A 53 0.94 2.79 -0.08
CA GLY A 53 0.44 1.68 -0.89
C GLY A 53 1.45 1.11 -1.90
N ASN A 54 2.61 1.74 -2.13
CA ASN A 54 3.60 1.33 -3.13
C ASN A 54 4.93 0.82 -2.53
N LYS A 55 4.97 0.54 -1.22
CA LYS A 55 6.13 -0.13 -0.62
C LYS A 55 6.35 -1.48 -1.31
N SER A 56 7.58 -1.74 -1.75
CA SER A 56 7.95 -2.99 -2.44
C SER A 56 9.33 -3.47 -1.96
N PRO A 57 9.48 -4.77 -1.60
CA PRO A 57 8.39 -5.73 -1.42
C PRO A 57 7.55 -5.44 -0.17
N TYR A 58 6.37 -6.08 -0.07
CA TYR A 58 5.54 -6.06 1.13
C TYR A 58 5.00 -7.48 1.43
N THR A 59 4.74 -7.78 2.70
CA THR A 59 4.34 -9.13 3.13
C THR A 59 2.98 -9.09 3.81
N VAL A 60 2.09 -10.00 3.42
CA VAL A 60 0.78 -10.20 4.02
C VAL A 60 0.52 -11.69 4.18
N GLY A 61 0.13 -12.12 5.39
CA GLY A 61 -0.16 -13.53 5.67
C GLY A 61 1.02 -14.49 5.45
N GLY A 62 2.26 -13.99 5.53
CA GLY A 62 3.47 -14.79 5.27
C GLY A 62 3.87 -14.83 3.79
N GLU A 63 3.06 -14.35 2.88
CA GLU A 63 3.37 -14.24 1.45
C GLU A 63 3.95 -12.86 1.11
N THR A 64 4.99 -12.83 0.28
CA THR A 64 5.68 -11.60 -0.13
C THR A 64 5.31 -11.25 -1.57
N TYR A 65 4.90 -10.00 -1.74
CA TYR A 65 4.47 -9.42 -3.01
C TYR A 65 5.40 -8.29 -3.44
N SER A 66 5.64 -8.17 -4.74
CA SER A 66 6.40 -7.06 -5.32
C SER A 66 5.49 -6.14 -6.12
N VAL A 67 5.64 -4.84 -5.94
CA VAL A 67 4.94 -3.83 -6.74
C VAL A 67 5.71 -3.65 -8.05
N MET A 68 4.98 -3.65 -9.16
CA MET A 68 5.53 -3.41 -10.50
C MET A 68 6.01 -1.95 -10.61
N SER A 69 7.09 -1.74 -11.35
CA SER A 69 7.59 -0.39 -11.63
C SER A 69 6.66 0.41 -12.55
N SER A 70 5.92 -0.26 -13.43
CA SER A 70 5.00 0.36 -14.39
C SER A 70 3.76 -0.50 -14.61
N ALA A 71 2.64 0.15 -14.93
CA ALA A 71 1.42 -0.51 -15.40
C ALA A 71 1.30 -0.48 -16.95
N VAL A 72 2.23 0.15 -17.64
CA VAL A 72 2.19 0.29 -19.11
C VAL A 72 2.17 -1.09 -19.78
N GLY A 73 1.19 -1.32 -20.65
CA GLY A 73 1.01 -2.58 -21.34
C GLY A 73 0.51 -3.75 -20.48
N TYR A 74 0.15 -3.48 -19.20
CA TYR A 74 -0.39 -4.53 -18.37
C TYR A 74 -1.77 -4.97 -18.87
N ALA A 75 -1.89 -6.29 -19.10
CA ALA A 75 -3.15 -6.97 -19.38
C ALA A 75 -3.12 -8.35 -18.74
N GLU A 76 -4.21 -8.75 -18.11
CA GLU A 76 -4.31 -10.06 -17.46
C GLU A 76 -5.76 -10.56 -17.50
N THR A 77 -5.93 -11.89 -17.61
CA THR A 77 -7.23 -12.54 -17.52
C THR A 77 -7.25 -13.47 -16.32
N GLY A 78 -8.26 -13.34 -15.47
CA GLY A 78 -8.38 -14.16 -14.29
C GLY A 78 -9.71 -13.97 -13.56
N ARG A 79 -9.73 -14.38 -12.30
CA ARG A 79 -10.91 -14.26 -11.45
C ARG A 79 -10.91 -12.94 -10.67
N ALA A 80 -12.03 -12.23 -10.70
CA ALA A 80 -12.32 -11.11 -9.81
C ALA A 80 -13.28 -11.53 -8.70
N SER A 81 -13.20 -10.83 -7.56
CA SER A 81 -14.29 -10.75 -6.58
C SER A 81 -14.54 -9.29 -6.22
N TRP A 82 -15.32 -9.06 -5.18
CA TRP A 82 -15.59 -7.70 -4.69
C TRP A 82 -15.54 -7.65 -3.16
N TYR A 83 -15.34 -6.45 -2.61
CA TYR A 83 -15.34 -6.12 -1.20
C TYR A 83 -16.32 -4.98 -0.91
N GLY A 84 -16.96 -5.00 0.26
CA GLY A 84 -18.15 -4.20 0.53
C GLY A 84 -18.19 -3.59 1.92
N GLU A 85 -19.25 -3.87 2.66
CA GLU A 85 -19.64 -3.16 3.89
C GLU A 85 -18.57 -3.23 4.99
N LYS A 86 -17.85 -4.36 5.11
CA LYS A 86 -16.81 -4.53 6.11
C LYS A 86 -15.71 -3.48 6.02
N PHE A 87 -15.37 -3.07 4.80
CA PHE A 87 -14.26 -2.17 4.51
C PHE A 87 -14.71 -0.72 4.25
N HIS A 88 -16.02 -0.50 4.11
CA HIS A 88 -16.57 0.83 3.83
C HIS A 88 -16.26 1.82 4.95
N GLY A 89 -15.68 2.97 4.58
CA GLY A 89 -15.23 3.99 5.53
C GLY A 89 -13.83 3.75 6.13
N GLU A 90 -13.21 2.59 5.87
CA GLU A 90 -11.86 2.27 6.31
C GLU A 90 -10.81 2.84 5.33
N LEU A 91 -9.56 2.98 5.80
CA LEU A 91 -8.47 3.44 4.94
C LEU A 91 -7.95 2.33 4.04
N THR A 92 -7.82 2.62 2.76
CA THR A 92 -7.11 1.81 1.78
C THR A 92 -5.59 1.88 2.00
N SER A 93 -4.83 1.03 1.33
CA SER A 93 -3.37 0.99 1.46
C SER A 93 -2.66 2.28 1.02
N ASN A 94 -3.28 3.10 0.16
CA ASN A 94 -2.76 4.42 -0.21
C ASN A 94 -3.25 5.56 0.69
N GLY A 95 -4.04 5.25 1.75
CA GLY A 95 -4.52 6.20 2.75
C GLY A 95 -5.81 6.93 2.39
N GLU A 96 -6.50 6.54 1.32
CA GLU A 96 -7.83 7.05 0.97
C GLU A 96 -8.91 6.32 1.78
N VAL A 97 -10.05 6.99 2.00
CA VAL A 97 -11.22 6.33 2.59
C VAL A 97 -11.92 5.48 1.52
N PHE A 98 -12.08 4.18 1.79
CA PHE A 98 -12.77 3.29 0.88
C PHE A 98 -14.27 3.60 0.84
N ASP A 99 -14.77 3.85 -0.36
CA ASP A 99 -16.19 3.98 -0.64
C ASP A 99 -16.61 2.83 -1.56
N MET A 100 -17.38 1.88 -1.00
CA MET A 100 -17.79 0.69 -1.72
C MET A 100 -18.69 0.96 -2.92
N TYR A 101 -19.27 2.15 -3.05
CA TYR A 101 -20.13 2.53 -4.17
C TYR A 101 -19.38 3.15 -5.35
N LYS A 102 -18.13 3.56 -5.15
CA LYS A 102 -17.28 4.14 -6.22
C LYS A 102 -16.57 3.07 -7.03
N ALA A 103 -16.17 3.44 -8.25
CA ALA A 103 -15.41 2.60 -9.16
C ALA A 103 -13.94 2.48 -8.73
N SER A 104 -13.67 1.61 -7.75
CA SER A 104 -12.33 1.37 -7.22
C SER A 104 -11.99 -0.12 -7.16
N ALA A 105 -10.71 -0.43 -6.98
CA ALA A 105 -10.21 -1.80 -6.93
C ALA A 105 -8.96 -1.95 -6.05
N ALA A 106 -8.73 -3.18 -5.59
CA ALA A 106 -7.51 -3.64 -4.96
C ALA A 106 -6.76 -4.60 -5.90
N HIS A 107 -5.43 -4.38 -6.06
CA HIS A 107 -4.55 -5.20 -6.86
C HIS A 107 -3.23 -5.49 -6.16
N LYS A 108 -2.70 -6.72 -6.34
CA LYS A 108 -1.47 -7.17 -5.64
C LYS A 108 -0.24 -6.36 -6.01
N SER A 109 0.01 -6.18 -7.30
CA SER A 109 1.31 -5.74 -7.82
C SER A 109 1.30 -4.46 -8.65
N LEU A 110 0.15 -4.00 -9.15
CA LEU A 110 0.11 -2.76 -9.93
C LEU A 110 0.50 -1.56 -9.06
N PRO A 111 1.23 -0.57 -9.61
CA PRO A 111 1.45 0.69 -8.90
C PRO A 111 0.13 1.40 -8.61
N ILE A 112 0.04 2.04 -7.45
CA ILE A 112 -1.14 2.80 -7.02
C ILE A 112 -0.83 4.29 -7.12
N PRO A 113 -1.70 5.07 -7.80
CA PRO A 113 -2.91 4.65 -8.51
C PRO A 113 -2.65 4.11 -9.92
N THR A 114 -3.48 3.19 -10.37
CA THR A 114 -3.56 2.74 -11.77
C THR A 114 -5.02 2.72 -12.20
N PHE A 115 -5.32 3.14 -13.41
CA PHE A 115 -6.66 3.01 -13.99
C PHE A 115 -6.71 1.78 -14.89
N LEU A 116 -7.71 0.92 -14.66
CA LEU A 116 -7.93 -0.30 -15.41
C LEU A 116 -9.28 -0.25 -16.11
N LYS A 117 -9.32 -0.65 -17.37
CA LYS A 117 -10.54 -1.15 -17.99
C LYS A 117 -10.72 -2.60 -17.56
N VAL A 118 -11.82 -2.89 -16.90
CA VAL A 118 -12.21 -4.24 -16.47
C VAL A 118 -13.37 -4.69 -17.35
N THR A 119 -13.22 -5.85 -17.99
CA THR A 119 -14.27 -6.47 -18.80
C THR A 119 -14.68 -7.79 -18.17
N ASN A 120 -15.96 -7.93 -17.82
CA ASN A 120 -16.54 -9.21 -17.40
C ASN A 120 -16.74 -10.09 -18.63
N LEU A 121 -16.02 -11.20 -18.71
CA LEU A 121 -16.02 -12.09 -19.88
C LEU A 121 -17.28 -12.96 -19.99
N ASP A 122 -18.06 -13.05 -18.91
CA ASP A 122 -19.28 -13.87 -18.89
C ASP A 122 -20.47 -13.13 -19.53
N ASN A 123 -20.46 -11.78 -19.53
CA ASN A 123 -21.55 -10.97 -20.04
C ASN A 123 -21.14 -9.81 -20.95
N GLY A 124 -19.84 -9.59 -21.17
CA GLY A 124 -19.27 -8.55 -22.01
C GLY A 124 -19.33 -7.13 -21.46
N ARG A 125 -19.86 -6.91 -20.23
CA ARG A 125 -19.89 -5.59 -19.60
C ARG A 125 -18.48 -5.13 -19.25
N SER A 126 -18.21 -3.85 -19.44
CA SER A 126 -16.94 -3.26 -19.06
C SER A 126 -17.12 -1.93 -18.34
N MET A 127 -16.13 -1.58 -17.54
CA MET A 127 -16.03 -0.27 -16.89
C MET A 127 -14.58 0.09 -16.58
N VAL A 128 -14.35 1.36 -16.30
CA VAL A 128 -13.05 1.83 -15.79
C VAL A 128 -13.11 1.92 -14.27
N VAL A 129 -12.11 1.31 -13.61
CA VAL A 129 -11.91 1.39 -12.16
C VAL A 129 -10.54 2.00 -11.85
N ARG A 130 -10.41 2.59 -10.66
CA ARG A 130 -9.15 3.11 -10.14
C ARG A 130 -8.63 2.17 -9.06
N VAL A 131 -7.46 1.59 -9.28
CA VAL A 131 -6.75 0.80 -8.28
C VAL A 131 -6.18 1.75 -7.23
N ASN A 132 -6.62 1.61 -5.99
CA ASN A 132 -6.18 2.43 -4.85
C ASN A 132 -5.91 1.60 -3.59
N ASP A 133 -5.97 0.27 -3.69
CA ASP A 133 -5.75 -0.62 -2.56
C ASP A 133 -4.93 -1.86 -2.93
N ARG A 134 -4.44 -2.59 -1.90
CA ARG A 134 -3.70 -3.86 -2.02
C ARG A 134 -4.59 -5.05 -1.71
N GLY A 135 -4.42 -6.10 -2.48
CA GLY A 135 -5.14 -7.36 -2.49
C GLY A 135 -5.43 -7.78 -3.94
N PRO A 136 -6.16 -8.87 -4.16
CA PRO A 136 -6.62 -9.86 -3.19
C PRO A 136 -5.48 -10.70 -2.61
N PHE A 137 -5.60 -11.09 -1.35
CA PHE A 137 -4.65 -12.01 -0.71
C PHE A 137 -5.13 -13.47 -0.74
N HIS A 138 -5.96 -13.79 -1.70
CA HIS A 138 -6.39 -15.15 -2.08
C HIS A 138 -5.74 -15.51 -3.41
N SER A 139 -5.18 -16.71 -3.51
CA SER A 139 -4.30 -17.13 -4.60
C SER A 139 -4.96 -17.19 -5.98
N ASP A 140 -6.26 -17.48 -6.04
CA ASP A 140 -7.02 -17.69 -7.27
C ASP A 140 -7.61 -16.41 -7.89
N ARG A 141 -7.44 -15.25 -7.21
CA ARG A 141 -7.98 -13.96 -7.67
C ARG A 141 -6.87 -13.02 -8.11
N ILE A 142 -7.15 -12.25 -9.17
CA ILE A 142 -6.24 -11.23 -9.69
C ILE A 142 -6.61 -9.83 -9.22
N ILE A 143 -7.90 -9.58 -8.96
CA ILE A 143 -8.42 -8.28 -8.56
C ILE A 143 -9.63 -8.44 -7.63
N ASP A 144 -9.75 -7.53 -6.66
CA ASP A 144 -10.98 -7.32 -5.90
C ASP A 144 -11.56 -5.95 -6.25
N LEU A 145 -12.82 -5.91 -6.65
CA LEU A 145 -13.52 -4.70 -7.06
C LEU A 145 -14.37 -4.16 -5.91
N SER A 146 -14.68 -2.88 -5.92
CA SER A 146 -15.72 -2.34 -5.05
C SER A 146 -17.09 -2.96 -5.36
N TYR A 147 -18.00 -2.98 -4.39
CA TYR A 147 -19.37 -3.45 -4.57
C TYR A 147 -20.06 -2.76 -5.75
N GLY A 148 -19.96 -1.42 -5.86
CA GLY A 148 -20.54 -0.68 -6.98
C GLY A 148 -19.99 -1.12 -8.34
N ALA A 149 -18.69 -1.38 -8.44
CA ALA A 149 -18.09 -1.90 -9.66
C ALA A 149 -18.59 -3.30 -10.00
N ALA A 150 -18.76 -4.18 -9.01
CA ALA A 150 -19.36 -5.51 -9.21
C ALA A 150 -20.79 -5.43 -9.72
N VAL A 151 -21.62 -4.54 -9.17
CA VAL A 151 -22.99 -4.27 -9.64
C VAL A 151 -22.99 -3.82 -11.09
N LYS A 152 -22.14 -2.85 -11.45
CA LYS A 152 -22.07 -2.35 -12.82
C LYS A 152 -21.62 -3.41 -13.81
N LEU A 153 -20.66 -4.25 -13.43
CA LEU A 153 -20.18 -5.37 -14.22
C LEU A 153 -21.12 -6.59 -14.19
N GLY A 154 -22.15 -6.59 -13.31
CA GLY A 154 -23.21 -7.59 -13.25
C GLY A 154 -22.77 -8.93 -12.64
N PHE A 155 -21.95 -8.93 -11.59
CA PHE A 155 -21.56 -10.14 -10.88
C PHE A 155 -21.62 -10.01 -9.34
N ASP A 156 -22.22 -8.94 -8.82
CA ASP A 156 -22.40 -8.72 -7.38
C ASP A 156 -23.10 -9.90 -6.69
N GLN A 157 -24.14 -10.48 -7.32
CA GLN A 157 -24.87 -11.64 -6.79
C GLN A 157 -24.06 -12.95 -6.90
N ALA A 158 -23.29 -13.11 -7.96
CA ALA A 158 -22.44 -14.29 -8.15
C ALA A 158 -21.19 -14.26 -7.25
N GLY A 159 -20.82 -13.09 -6.73
CA GLY A 159 -19.69 -12.88 -5.86
C GLY A 159 -18.32 -12.89 -6.57
N THR A 160 -18.22 -13.59 -7.69
CA THR A 160 -17.02 -13.67 -8.53
C THR A 160 -17.37 -13.70 -10.01
N ALA A 161 -16.43 -13.25 -10.87
CA ALA A 161 -16.54 -13.35 -12.32
C ALA A 161 -15.17 -13.60 -12.95
N ARG A 162 -15.17 -14.11 -14.17
CA ARG A 162 -13.99 -14.14 -15.01
C ARG A 162 -13.85 -12.79 -15.73
N VAL A 163 -12.73 -12.11 -15.51
CA VAL A 163 -12.51 -10.77 -16.06
C VAL A 163 -11.24 -10.69 -16.89
N HIS A 164 -11.23 -9.74 -17.82
CA HIS A 164 -10.04 -9.25 -18.48
C HIS A 164 -9.73 -7.84 -17.99
N LEU A 165 -8.48 -7.61 -17.62
CA LEU A 165 -7.94 -6.34 -17.13
C LEU A 165 -7.03 -5.75 -18.20
N GLU A 166 -7.15 -4.45 -18.44
CA GLU A 166 -6.26 -3.69 -19.31
C GLU A 166 -5.91 -2.37 -18.61
N ALA A 167 -4.62 -2.11 -18.40
CA ALA A 167 -4.19 -0.81 -17.86
C ALA A 167 -4.32 0.26 -18.94
N LEU A 168 -4.92 1.39 -18.55
CA LEU A 168 -5.06 2.53 -19.42
C LEU A 168 -3.77 3.35 -19.45
N ALA A 169 -3.27 3.61 -20.66
CA ALA A 169 -2.21 4.59 -20.86
C ALA A 169 -2.79 6.01 -20.65
N ILE A 170 -2.20 6.78 -19.76
CA ILE A 170 -2.64 8.14 -19.46
C ILE A 170 -1.47 9.07 -19.77
N GLU A 171 -1.69 10.00 -20.70
CA GLU A 171 -0.70 11.02 -21.04
C GLU A 171 -0.28 11.82 -19.80
N GLY A 172 1.01 12.13 -19.69
CA GLY A 172 1.59 12.86 -18.57
C GLY A 172 1.88 12.01 -17.33
N THR A 173 1.48 10.74 -17.27
CA THR A 173 1.83 9.87 -16.14
C THR A 173 3.34 9.57 -16.11
N GLU A 174 3.97 9.42 -17.25
CA GLU A 174 5.43 9.21 -17.35
C GLU A 174 6.19 10.46 -16.89
N ASP A 175 5.73 11.67 -17.27
CA ASP A 175 6.32 12.93 -16.82
C ASP A 175 6.19 13.10 -15.31
N LEU A 176 5.04 12.72 -14.73
CA LEU A 176 4.83 12.74 -13.28
C LEU A 176 5.70 11.70 -12.56
N ARG A 177 5.96 10.54 -13.18
CA ARG A 177 6.90 9.54 -12.66
C ARG A 177 8.33 10.04 -12.72
N ALA A 178 8.75 10.54 -13.88
CA ALA A 178 10.09 11.11 -14.05
C ALA A 178 10.35 12.24 -13.05
N SER A 179 9.35 13.12 -12.82
CA SER A 179 9.46 14.19 -11.83
C SER A 179 9.50 13.70 -10.38
N ILE A 180 8.91 12.52 -10.09
CA ILE A 180 8.93 11.91 -8.77
C ILE A 180 10.21 11.07 -8.58
N GLU A 181 10.64 10.32 -9.60
CA GLU A 181 11.83 9.47 -9.56
C GLU A 181 13.12 10.29 -9.73
N GLY A 182 13.11 11.32 -10.57
CA GLY A 182 14.29 12.15 -10.85
C GLY A 182 14.73 13.08 -9.72
N ASP A 183 13.87 13.35 -8.73
CA ASP A 183 14.12 14.33 -7.68
C ASP A 183 14.61 13.74 -6.35
N TYR A 184 14.55 12.42 -6.17
CA TYR A 184 15.01 11.78 -4.94
C TYR A 184 16.49 11.45 -5.03
N ARG A 185 17.30 12.17 -4.25
CA ARG A 185 18.75 11.99 -4.22
C ARG A 185 19.27 11.43 -2.91
N TYR A 186 18.41 11.32 -1.90
CA TYR A 186 18.84 10.86 -0.58
C TYR A 186 17.88 9.85 0.00
N LEU A 187 18.41 8.91 0.79
CA LEU A 187 17.61 8.06 1.69
C LEU A 187 17.84 8.54 3.14
N GLN A 188 16.77 8.87 3.84
CA GLN A 188 16.83 9.13 5.28
C GLN A 188 16.51 7.83 6.02
N VAL A 189 17.47 7.31 6.78
CA VAL A 189 17.44 6.00 7.45
C VAL A 189 17.22 6.13 8.97
N GLY A 190 16.90 7.32 9.44
CA GLY A 190 16.55 7.55 10.83
C GLY A 190 16.55 9.01 11.21
N ALA A 191 15.90 9.28 12.34
CA ALA A 191 15.86 10.59 12.97
C ALA A 191 15.99 10.41 14.49
N PHE A 192 16.99 11.04 15.10
CA PHE A 192 17.39 10.82 16.48
C PHE A 192 17.34 12.11 17.28
N SER A 193 16.91 12.05 18.53
CA SER A 193 16.94 13.18 19.46
C SER A 193 18.35 13.44 20.02
N ALA A 194 19.19 12.40 20.10
CA ALA A 194 20.58 12.49 20.55
C ALA A 194 21.54 12.39 19.36
N ARG A 195 22.56 13.27 19.33
CA ARG A 195 23.56 13.30 18.27
C ARG A 195 24.40 12.03 18.26
N GLU A 196 24.75 11.51 19.45
CA GLU A 196 25.54 10.29 19.60
C GLU A 196 24.87 9.08 18.95
N SER A 197 23.54 8.95 19.08
CA SER A 197 22.77 7.88 18.44
C SER A 197 22.78 8.02 16.91
N ALA A 198 22.73 9.24 16.40
CA ALA A 198 22.85 9.50 14.96
C ALA A 198 24.26 9.18 14.44
N GLU A 199 25.32 9.49 15.19
CA GLU A 199 26.70 9.15 14.82
C GLU A 199 26.95 7.64 14.79
N LEU A 200 26.42 6.89 15.73
CA LEU A 200 26.47 5.43 15.71
C LEU A 200 25.77 4.87 14.46
N ARG A 201 24.57 5.35 14.17
CA ARG A 201 23.84 4.94 12.97
C ARG A 201 24.56 5.33 11.68
N ARG A 202 25.15 6.52 11.64
CA ARG A 202 25.95 6.97 10.50
C ARG A 202 27.15 6.04 10.24
N ALA A 203 27.90 5.71 11.29
CA ALA A 203 29.07 4.85 11.19
C ALA A 203 28.69 3.42 10.72
N GLU A 204 27.62 2.87 11.26
CA GLU A 204 27.08 1.57 10.85
C GLU A 204 26.70 1.55 9.36
N LEU A 205 25.97 2.55 8.89
CA LEU A 205 25.54 2.65 7.49
C LEU A 205 26.72 2.90 6.56
N GLN A 206 27.69 3.73 6.94
CA GLN A 206 28.87 4.02 6.11
C GLN A 206 29.70 2.77 5.83
N SER A 207 29.71 1.78 6.73
CA SER A 207 30.39 0.51 6.49
C SER A 207 29.68 -0.40 5.46
N ARG A 208 28.44 -0.07 5.07
CA ARG A 208 27.57 -0.90 4.21
C ARG A 208 27.29 -0.29 2.85
N THR A 209 27.71 0.95 2.61
CA THR A 209 27.50 1.65 1.33
C THR A 209 28.71 2.46 0.91
N SER A 210 28.90 2.59 -0.40
CA SER A 210 29.88 3.49 -1.01
C SER A 210 29.41 4.94 -1.07
N PHE A 211 28.10 5.18 -0.90
CA PHE A 211 27.56 6.53 -0.90
C PHE A 211 27.87 7.26 0.40
N PRO A 212 28.04 8.59 0.37
CA PRO A 212 28.22 9.38 1.58
C PRO A 212 27.06 9.20 2.56
N VAL A 213 27.39 8.99 3.85
CA VAL A 213 26.41 8.98 4.94
C VAL A 213 26.67 10.17 5.84
N PHE A 214 25.70 11.03 6.02
CA PHE A 214 25.83 12.26 6.79
C PHE A 214 24.66 12.49 7.73
N ILE A 215 24.90 13.36 8.71
CA ILE A 215 23.87 13.80 9.67
C ILE A 215 23.42 15.20 9.29
N SER A 216 22.10 15.35 9.09
CA SER A 216 21.45 16.63 8.83
C SER A 216 20.63 17.04 10.07
N PRO A 217 21.07 18.04 10.87
CA PRO A 217 20.27 18.52 11.98
C PRO A 217 19.07 19.31 11.46
N ALA A 218 17.90 19.11 12.08
CA ALA A 218 16.70 19.86 11.77
C ALA A 218 15.99 20.30 13.05
N ARG A 219 15.44 21.50 13.05
CA ARG A 219 14.65 22.01 14.17
C ARG A 219 13.18 21.60 13.96
N LEU A 220 12.64 20.84 14.91
CA LEU A 220 11.24 20.43 14.93
C LEU A 220 10.60 21.04 16.18
N ALA A 221 9.80 22.09 16.02
CA ALA A 221 9.35 22.93 17.12
C ALA A 221 10.54 23.39 17.98
N ASP A 222 10.57 23.04 19.26
CA ASP A 222 11.65 23.43 20.21
C ASP A 222 12.79 22.40 20.36
N LYS A 223 12.79 21.35 19.51
CA LYS A 223 13.78 20.26 19.60
C LYS A 223 14.64 20.18 18.33
N ILE A 224 15.92 19.85 18.53
CA ILE A 224 16.80 19.48 17.43
C ILE A 224 16.71 17.99 17.22
N VAL A 225 16.50 17.58 15.96
CA VAL A 225 16.47 16.19 15.52
C VAL A 225 17.62 15.97 14.53
N TYR A 226 18.40 14.92 14.73
CA TYR A 226 19.53 14.53 13.91
C TYR A 226 19.09 13.46 12.92
N ARG A 227 18.95 13.84 11.64
CA ARG A 227 18.51 12.95 10.57
C ARG A 227 19.72 12.31 9.92
N VAL A 228 19.77 10.98 9.84
CA VAL A 228 20.84 10.25 9.15
C VAL A 228 20.41 9.99 7.72
N ARG A 229 21.20 10.46 6.76
CA ARG A 229 20.91 10.42 5.33
C ARG A 229 22.05 9.79 4.56
N ILE A 230 21.73 9.08 3.47
CA ILE A 230 22.67 8.49 2.50
C ILE A 230 22.46 9.20 1.17
N GLY A 231 23.51 9.61 0.49
CA GLY A 231 23.50 10.28 -0.81
C GLY A 231 24.40 11.53 -0.82
N PRO A 232 24.39 12.33 -1.91
CA PRO A 232 23.45 12.21 -3.03
C PRO A 232 23.66 10.96 -3.87
N VAL A 233 22.58 10.45 -4.48
CA VAL A 233 22.58 9.42 -5.48
C VAL A 233 22.21 10.09 -6.80
N GLU A 234 23.00 9.88 -7.85
CA GLU A 234 22.80 10.61 -9.12
C GLU A 234 21.75 9.97 -10.01
N GLU A 235 21.66 8.64 -9.98
CA GLU A 235 20.74 7.88 -10.82
C GLU A 235 19.65 7.19 -9.99
N SER A 236 18.40 7.23 -10.48
CA SER A 236 17.26 6.58 -9.82
C SER A 236 17.43 5.07 -9.67
N GLU A 237 18.15 4.42 -10.60
CA GLU A 237 18.45 2.99 -10.53
C GLU A 237 19.40 2.66 -9.36
N GLU A 238 20.38 3.49 -9.11
CA GLU A 238 21.29 3.35 -7.97
C GLU A 238 20.55 3.50 -6.63
N LEU A 239 19.55 4.40 -6.57
CA LEU A 239 18.71 4.56 -5.40
C LEU A 239 17.95 3.27 -5.07
N VAL A 240 17.38 2.62 -6.09
CA VAL A 240 16.66 1.33 -5.93
C VAL A 240 17.62 0.22 -5.48
N VAL A 241 18.84 0.19 -6.03
CA VAL A 241 19.87 -0.78 -5.62
C VAL A 241 20.28 -0.55 -4.16
N LEU A 242 20.46 0.71 -3.79
CA LEU A 242 20.79 1.10 -2.41
C LEU A 242 19.69 0.70 -1.42
N GLU A 243 18.43 0.95 -1.74
CA GLU A 243 17.29 0.54 -0.93
C GLU A 243 17.26 -0.98 -0.70
N ARG A 244 17.44 -1.75 -1.78
CA ARG A 244 17.48 -3.21 -1.68
C ARG A 244 18.59 -3.70 -0.74
N ARG A 245 19.79 -3.09 -0.83
CA ARG A 245 20.92 -3.42 0.06
C ARG A 245 20.62 -3.07 1.52
N LEU A 246 19.97 -1.94 1.77
CA LEU A 246 19.57 -1.53 3.12
C LEU A 246 18.57 -2.52 3.73
N VAL A 247 17.55 -2.92 2.97
CA VAL A 247 16.58 -3.93 3.43
C VAL A 247 17.25 -5.26 3.72
N GLN A 248 18.15 -5.73 2.84
CA GLN A 248 18.93 -6.97 3.08
C GLN A 248 19.84 -6.86 4.32
N ALA A 249 20.26 -5.67 4.67
CA ALA A 249 21.06 -5.40 5.86
C ALA A 249 20.22 -5.16 7.14
N GLY A 250 18.89 -5.31 7.06
CA GLY A 250 17.98 -5.15 8.20
C GLY A 250 17.49 -3.72 8.44
N PHE A 251 17.75 -2.78 7.52
CA PHE A 251 17.23 -1.41 7.61
C PHE A 251 15.92 -1.28 6.81
N GLU A 252 14.81 -1.63 7.43
CA GLU A 252 13.50 -1.62 6.77
C GLU A 252 12.81 -0.25 6.79
N GLU A 253 13.20 0.62 7.73
CA GLU A 253 12.60 1.95 7.88
C GLU A 253 13.48 3.02 7.25
N TYR A 254 13.08 3.53 6.08
CA TYR A 254 13.72 4.66 5.42
C TYR A 254 12.69 5.50 4.64
N SER A 255 13.09 6.72 4.29
CA SER A 255 12.29 7.62 3.46
C SER A 255 13.15 8.21 2.35
N ARG A 256 12.63 8.31 1.14
CA ARG A 256 13.26 9.04 0.03
C ARG A 256 13.15 10.54 0.25
N ILE A 257 14.24 11.27 0.08
CA ILE A 257 14.31 12.72 0.27
C ILE A 257 14.76 13.37 -1.02
N ARG A 258 14.07 14.42 -1.43
CA ARG A 258 14.40 15.25 -2.60
C ARG A 258 15.51 16.23 -2.30
N GLU A 259 16.23 16.65 -3.35
CA GLU A 259 17.13 17.80 -3.26
C GLU A 259 16.30 19.08 -3.01
N GLY A 260 16.73 19.91 -2.04
CA GLY A 260 16.03 21.16 -1.73
C GLY A 260 14.97 21.11 -0.62
N VAL A 261 14.64 19.95 -0.06
CA VAL A 261 13.89 19.88 1.19
C VAL A 261 14.83 20.26 2.33
N ALA A 262 14.62 21.44 2.90
CA ALA A 262 15.49 22.14 3.85
C ALA A 262 16.36 21.22 4.71
N LEU A 263 17.62 21.42 4.52
CA LEU A 263 18.74 20.90 5.32
C LEU A 263 18.63 21.36 6.75
#